data_7b952349e0d56d8805b053bed884aaa3
#
_entry.id   7b952349e0d56d8805b053bed884aaa3
#
_cell.length_a   1.000
_cell.length_b   1.000
_cell.length_c   1.000
_cell.angle_alpha   90.00
_cell.angle_beta   90.00
_cell.angle_gamma   90.00
#
_symmetry.space_group_name_H-M   'P 1'
#
loop_
_entity.id
_entity.type
_entity.pdbx_description
1 polymer ?
#
loop_
_entity_poly.entity_id
_entity_poly.type
_entity_poly.pdbx_seq_one_letter_code
_entity_poly.pdbx_strand_id
1 'polypeptide(L)'
;MPFFQQLHIADTHVYTWQLTETMAQLSAGLTLSQGEQERLTILHSEKKQREFLAIRHLLQQVQLPTTALYYTPEGKPQLEEQYISITHSHDFVMIALSRCPIGIDIERCTPRILRLAPRFTPWQAPPDMDEPAQIQAYTQLWTIKEALYKIANQPSVRFYEDLQVPHFEPLASHQQALITHPEGDKVYKVQSFFWEGYVWTVVVPLTPEGGRV
;
A
#
# COMPACT_ATOMS: atom_id res chain seq x y z
N MET A 1 15.90 2.05 17.06
CA MET A 1 14.62 2.63 16.64
C MET A 1 14.33 2.13 15.22
N PRO A 2 13.23 1.44 14.99
CA PRO A 2 12.96 0.71 13.75
C PRO A 2 12.24 1.54 12.67
N PHE A 3 12.17 2.87 12.82
CA PHE A 3 11.87 3.74 11.69
C PHE A 3 12.95 3.51 10.64
N PHE A 4 12.54 2.89 9.53
CA PHE A 4 13.47 2.39 8.55
C PHE A 4 13.81 3.42 7.48
N GLN A 5 12.80 4.11 6.94
CA GLN A 5 13.01 5.02 5.82
C GLN A 5 11.87 6.02 5.65
N GLN A 6 12.25 7.24 5.25
CA GLN A 6 11.36 8.23 4.65
C GLN A 6 11.75 8.44 3.20
N LEU A 7 10.79 8.39 2.29
CA LEU A 7 11.00 8.68 0.88
C LEU A 7 10.01 9.75 0.41
N HIS A 8 10.50 10.68 -0.38
CA HIS A 8 9.68 11.71 -1.04
C HIS A 8 9.53 11.35 -2.51
N ILE A 9 8.28 11.23 -2.97
CA ILE A 9 7.93 10.92 -4.35
C ILE A 9 6.95 11.98 -4.81
N ALA A 10 7.44 12.98 -5.55
CA ALA A 10 6.67 14.17 -5.87
C ALA A 10 6.05 14.79 -4.58
N ASP A 11 4.72 15.00 -4.54
CA ASP A 11 4.01 15.54 -3.36
C ASP A 11 3.61 14.47 -2.35
N THR A 12 4.22 13.28 -2.43
CA THR A 12 3.92 12.14 -1.55
C THR A 12 5.07 11.85 -0.62
N HIS A 13 4.75 11.64 0.64
CA HIS A 13 5.68 11.23 1.67
C HIS A 13 5.38 9.79 2.08
N VAL A 14 6.35 8.90 1.91
CA VAL A 14 6.23 7.49 2.31
C VAL A 14 7.11 7.23 3.52
N TYR A 15 6.53 6.62 4.53
CA TYR A 15 7.21 6.27 5.78
C TYR A 15 7.11 4.78 6.00
N THR A 16 8.24 4.16 6.30
CA THR A 16 8.37 2.71 6.47
C THR A 16 8.83 2.37 7.88
N TRP A 17 8.18 1.38 8.48
CA TRP A 17 8.55 0.79 9.76
C TRP A 17 8.92 -0.68 9.55
N GLN A 18 10.08 -1.09 10.07
CA GLN A 18 10.46 -2.49 10.10
C GLN A 18 10.06 -3.10 11.46
N LEU A 19 9.21 -4.10 11.43
CA LEU A 19 8.67 -4.78 12.63
C LEU A 19 9.71 -5.72 13.25
N THR A 20 10.66 -5.17 13.97
CA THR A 20 11.68 -5.95 14.71
C THR A 20 11.36 -6.07 16.20
N GLU A 21 10.46 -5.23 16.73
CA GLU A 21 10.14 -5.16 18.14
C GLU A 21 9.09 -6.17 18.57
N THR A 22 9.14 -6.48 19.86
CA THR A 22 8.06 -7.21 20.54
C THR A 22 6.84 -6.33 20.78
N MET A 23 5.70 -6.93 21.08
CA MET A 23 4.48 -6.23 21.51
C MET A 23 4.74 -5.26 22.67
N ALA A 24 5.49 -5.70 23.68
CA ALA A 24 5.80 -4.87 24.85
C ALA A 24 6.61 -3.63 24.48
N GLN A 25 7.58 -3.77 23.58
CA GLN A 25 8.40 -2.64 23.10
C GLN A 25 7.57 -1.65 22.28
N LEU A 26 6.70 -2.14 21.37
CA LEU A 26 5.82 -1.28 20.59
C LEU A 26 4.80 -0.57 21.47
N SER A 27 4.25 -1.23 22.49
CA SER A 27 3.28 -0.63 23.39
C SER A 27 3.89 0.45 24.31
N ALA A 28 5.13 0.26 24.75
CA ALA A 28 5.79 1.15 25.70
C ALA A 28 5.99 2.59 25.20
N GLY A 29 6.03 2.81 23.89
CA GLY A 29 6.22 4.12 23.27
C GLY A 29 4.92 4.85 22.89
N LEU A 30 3.74 4.28 23.20
CA LEU A 30 2.45 4.79 22.72
C LEU A 30 1.49 5.09 23.88
N THR A 31 0.79 6.22 23.77
CA THR A 31 -0.40 6.50 24.58
C THR A 31 -1.62 6.32 23.69
N LEU A 32 -2.28 5.17 23.83
CA LEU A 32 -3.48 4.85 23.06
C LEU A 32 -4.73 5.40 23.74
N SER A 33 -5.64 5.96 22.95
CA SER A 33 -6.99 6.29 23.39
C SER A 33 -7.78 5.03 23.77
N GLN A 34 -8.90 5.20 24.49
CA GLN A 34 -9.76 4.05 24.86
C GLN A 34 -10.22 3.27 23.62
N GLY A 35 -10.68 3.94 22.56
CA GLY A 35 -11.12 3.27 21.33
C GLY A 35 -10.00 2.53 20.61
N GLU A 36 -8.76 3.03 20.68
CA GLU A 36 -7.59 2.32 20.11
C GLU A 36 -7.22 1.09 20.94
N GLN A 37 -7.34 1.16 22.27
CA GLN A 37 -7.15 0.01 23.15
C GLN A 37 -8.18 -1.08 22.89
N GLU A 38 -9.46 -0.71 22.79
CA GLU A 38 -10.55 -1.62 22.43
C GLU A 38 -10.28 -2.27 21.05
N ARG A 39 -9.86 -1.48 20.06
CA ARG A 39 -9.51 -2.01 18.72
C ARG A 39 -8.32 -2.97 18.77
N LEU A 40 -7.31 -2.69 19.57
CA LEU A 40 -6.15 -3.57 19.73
C LEU A 40 -6.56 -4.91 20.32
N THR A 41 -7.49 -4.94 21.29
CA THR A 41 -7.94 -6.19 21.95
C THR A 41 -8.73 -7.10 21.05
N ILE A 42 -9.47 -6.56 20.05
CA ILE A 42 -10.22 -7.38 19.09
C ILE A 42 -9.36 -7.96 17.97
N LEU A 43 -8.10 -7.55 17.85
CA LEU A 43 -7.15 -8.13 16.90
C LEU A 43 -6.61 -9.45 17.46
N HIS A 44 -7.07 -10.58 16.90
CA HIS A 44 -6.73 -11.92 17.39
C HIS A 44 -5.30 -12.38 17.03
N SER A 45 -4.60 -11.69 16.14
CA SER A 45 -3.25 -12.07 15.71
C SER A 45 -2.24 -11.09 16.26
N GLU A 46 -1.20 -11.58 16.94
CA GLU A 46 -0.07 -10.77 17.41
C GLU A 46 0.56 -9.97 16.26
N LYS A 47 0.66 -10.57 15.07
CA LYS A 47 1.13 -9.87 13.88
C LYS A 47 0.27 -8.63 13.60
N LYS A 48 -1.07 -8.77 13.58
CA LYS A 48 -1.98 -7.64 13.34
C LYS A 48 -1.92 -6.59 14.46
N GLN A 49 -1.70 -7.01 15.69
CA GLN A 49 -1.51 -6.10 16.82
C GLN A 49 -0.21 -5.29 16.67
N ARG A 50 0.89 -5.94 16.26
CA ARG A 50 2.18 -5.28 15.99
C ARG A 50 2.06 -4.30 14.81
N GLU A 51 1.41 -4.69 13.71
CA GLU A 51 1.12 -3.82 12.57
C GLU A 51 0.29 -2.60 13.00
N PHE A 52 -0.73 -2.81 13.81
CA PHE A 52 -1.56 -1.73 14.38
C PHE A 52 -0.74 -0.73 15.18
N LEU A 53 0.14 -1.19 16.08
CA LEU A 53 1.00 -0.32 16.90
C LEU A 53 2.06 0.40 16.04
N ALA A 54 2.65 -0.27 15.06
CA ALA A 54 3.62 0.34 14.15
C ALA A 54 3.02 1.51 13.35
N ILE A 55 1.76 1.39 12.91
CA ILE A 55 1.05 2.49 12.25
C ILE A 55 0.96 3.70 13.20
N ARG A 56 0.71 3.50 14.50
CA ARG A 56 0.65 4.60 15.50
C ARG A 56 1.99 5.25 15.70
N HIS A 57 3.07 4.47 15.72
CA HIS A 57 4.42 5.02 15.74
C HIS A 57 4.73 5.84 14.49
N LEU A 58 4.34 5.36 13.31
CA LEU A 58 4.50 6.11 12.06
C LEU A 58 3.73 7.45 12.11
N LEU A 59 2.51 7.47 12.64
CA LEU A 59 1.75 8.72 12.82
C LEU A 59 2.47 9.69 13.76
N GLN A 60 3.02 9.20 14.88
CA GLN A 60 3.80 10.04 15.79
C GLN A 60 5.07 10.60 15.14
N GLN A 61 5.76 9.82 14.31
CA GLN A 61 6.94 10.27 13.56
C GLN A 61 6.63 11.46 12.65
N VAL A 62 5.42 11.48 12.08
CA VAL A 62 4.94 12.58 11.22
C VAL A 62 4.18 13.65 11.99
N GLN A 63 4.29 13.66 13.33
CA GLN A 63 3.67 14.62 14.22
C GLN A 63 2.13 14.65 14.14
N LEU A 64 1.51 13.55 13.74
CA LEU A 64 0.06 13.39 13.79
C LEU A 64 -0.33 12.64 15.07
N PRO A 65 -1.37 13.09 15.78
CA PRO A 65 -1.93 12.31 16.87
C PRO A 65 -2.47 10.98 16.34
N THR A 66 -2.32 9.91 17.12
CA THR A 66 -2.78 8.58 16.69
C THR A 66 -4.28 8.55 16.43
N THR A 67 -5.03 9.39 17.14
CA THR A 67 -6.49 9.58 17.00
C THR A 67 -6.91 10.32 15.74
N ALA A 68 -5.99 10.95 14.99
CA ALA A 68 -6.31 11.56 13.70
C ALA A 68 -6.68 10.53 12.64
N LEU A 69 -6.19 9.29 12.81
CA LEU A 69 -6.50 8.19 11.89
C LEU A 69 -7.84 7.55 12.26
N TYR A 70 -8.80 7.68 11.37
CA TYR A 70 -10.09 6.99 11.46
C TYR A 70 -10.33 6.10 10.24
N TYR A 71 -11.37 5.30 10.27
CA TYR A 71 -11.68 4.34 9.21
C TYR A 71 -13.13 4.50 8.79
N THR A 72 -13.37 4.43 7.48
CA THR A 72 -14.73 4.36 6.94
C THR A 72 -15.42 3.05 7.36
N PRO A 73 -16.75 2.93 7.20
CA PRO A 73 -17.46 1.67 7.44
C PRO A 73 -16.89 0.49 6.64
N GLU A 74 -16.33 0.74 5.46
CA GLU A 74 -15.67 -0.24 4.59
C GLU A 74 -14.24 -0.58 5.03
N GLY A 75 -13.74 0.08 6.10
CA GLY A 75 -12.41 -0.17 6.66
C GLY A 75 -11.27 0.61 6.01
N LYS A 76 -11.56 1.63 5.19
CA LYS A 76 -10.53 2.45 4.56
C LYS A 76 -9.96 3.50 5.53
N PRO A 77 -8.62 3.63 5.63
CA PRO A 77 -7.99 4.66 6.46
C PRO A 77 -8.24 6.06 5.91
N GLN A 78 -8.48 7.02 6.80
CA GLN A 78 -8.74 8.41 6.48
C GLN A 78 -8.05 9.35 7.47
N LEU A 79 -7.67 10.54 6.98
CA LEU A 79 -7.26 11.72 7.74
C LEU A 79 -8.11 12.91 7.26
N GLU A 80 -8.30 13.92 8.08
CA GLU A 80 -9.12 15.09 7.73
C GLU A 80 -8.46 15.98 6.68
N GLU A 81 -7.16 16.28 6.84
CA GLU A 81 -6.46 17.30 6.06
C GLU A 81 -5.70 16.76 4.84
N GLN A 82 -5.48 15.46 4.74
CA GLN A 82 -4.69 14.84 3.69
C GLN A 82 -5.13 13.41 3.41
N TYR A 83 -4.71 12.87 2.29
CA TYR A 83 -4.93 11.48 1.94
C TYR A 83 -3.88 10.59 2.62
N ILE A 84 -4.32 9.43 3.05
CA ILE A 84 -3.48 8.39 3.60
C ILE A 84 -3.75 7.05 2.90
N SER A 85 -2.68 6.31 2.61
CA SER A 85 -2.77 4.91 2.23
C SER A 85 -1.82 4.10 3.10
N ILE A 86 -2.27 2.92 3.53
CA ILE A 86 -1.55 2.05 4.47
C ILE A 86 -1.35 0.69 3.84
N THR A 87 -0.18 0.13 4.02
CA THR A 87 0.13 -1.25 3.59
C THR A 87 1.08 -1.94 4.57
N HIS A 88 1.08 -3.25 4.53
CA HIS A 88 1.99 -4.07 5.30
C HIS A 88 2.22 -5.42 4.62
N SER A 89 3.44 -5.91 4.67
CA SER A 89 3.80 -7.28 4.25
C SER A 89 4.95 -7.80 5.10
N HIS A 90 4.77 -9.00 5.68
CA HIS A 90 5.75 -9.65 6.56
C HIS A 90 6.26 -8.72 7.68
N ASP A 91 7.48 -8.19 7.52
CA ASP A 91 8.17 -7.42 8.54
C ASP A 91 8.07 -5.90 8.31
N PHE A 92 7.30 -5.46 7.31
CA PHE A 92 7.18 -4.04 6.98
C PHE A 92 5.75 -3.53 7.09
N VAL A 93 5.65 -2.31 7.62
CA VAL A 93 4.45 -1.49 7.61
C VAL A 93 4.81 -0.15 6.98
N MET A 94 3.97 0.32 6.06
CA MET A 94 4.17 1.60 5.40
C MET A 94 2.90 2.44 5.45
N ILE A 95 3.10 3.77 5.58
CA ILE A 95 2.06 4.76 5.32
C ILE A 95 2.55 5.70 4.22
N ALA A 96 1.64 6.10 3.36
CA ALA A 96 1.85 7.16 2.39
C ALA A 96 0.90 8.31 2.69
N LEU A 97 1.41 9.54 2.74
CA LEU A 97 0.68 10.77 2.96
C LEU A 97 0.80 11.67 1.73
N SER A 98 -0.30 12.26 1.30
CA SER A 98 -0.34 13.11 0.11
C SER A 98 -1.48 14.13 0.19
N ARG A 99 -1.33 15.26 -0.53
CA ARG A 99 -2.43 16.21 -0.75
C ARG A 99 -3.41 15.76 -1.84
N CYS A 100 -3.02 14.78 -2.66
CA CYS A 100 -3.84 14.18 -3.69
C CYS A 100 -4.17 12.72 -3.34
N PRO A 101 -5.21 12.13 -3.93
CA PRO A 101 -5.50 10.71 -3.78
C PRO A 101 -4.26 9.85 -4.01
N ILE A 102 -4.07 8.83 -3.18
CA ILE A 102 -2.90 7.98 -3.22
C ILE A 102 -3.25 6.53 -2.89
N GLY A 103 -2.55 5.61 -3.56
CA GLY A 103 -2.52 4.20 -3.20
C GLY A 103 -1.08 3.72 -3.01
N ILE A 104 -0.84 2.91 -1.99
CA ILE A 104 0.44 2.24 -1.76
C ILE A 104 0.22 0.76 -1.46
N ASP A 105 1.10 -0.07 -1.99
CA ASP A 105 1.14 -1.48 -1.61
C ASP A 105 2.58 -2.00 -1.56
N ILE A 106 2.85 -2.94 -0.65
CA ILE A 106 4.12 -3.66 -0.51
C ILE A 106 3.85 -5.15 -0.40
N GLU A 107 4.63 -5.97 -1.12
CA GLU A 107 4.57 -7.42 -1.01
C GLU A 107 5.95 -8.07 -1.08
N ARG A 108 6.11 -9.13 -0.28
CA ARG A 108 7.28 -9.99 -0.38
C ARG A 108 7.17 -10.89 -1.60
N CYS A 109 8.25 -10.95 -2.39
CA CYS A 109 8.34 -11.87 -3.53
C CYS A 109 8.35 -13.32 -3.04
N THR A 110 7.33 -14.08 -3.42
CA THR A 110 7.21 -15.49 -3.06
C THR A 110 6.69 -16.30 -4.25
N PRO A 111 7.11 -17.58 -4.43
CA PRO A 111 6.64 -18.43 -5.53
C PRO A 111 5.12 -18.64 -5.57
N ARG A 112 4.43 -18.36 -4.46
CA ARG A 112 2.97 -18.42 -4.38
C ARG A 112 2.28 -17.51 -5.40
N ILE A 113 2.90 -16.38 -5.76
CA ILE A 113 2.32 -15.40 -6.69
C ILE A 113 2.07 -16.01 -8.07
N LEU A 114 2.92 -16.93 -8.53
CA LEU A 114 2.77 -17.60 -9.83
C LEU A 114 1.44 -18.36 -9.94
N ARG A 115 1.01 -18.99 -8.85
CA ARG A 115 -0.28 -19.70 -8.79
C ARG A 115 -1.48 -18.77 -8.69
N LEU A 116 -1.28 -17.55 -8.20
CA LEU A 116 -2.33 -16.54 -8.06
C LEU A 116 -2.49 -15.70 -9.33
N ALA A 117 -1.43 -15.57 -10.14
CA ALA A 117 -1.38 -14.71 -11.31
C ALA A 117 -2.60 -14.82 -12.24
N PRO A 118 -3.10 -16.01 -12.61
CA PRO A 118 -4.28 -16.15 -13.48
C PRO A 118 -5.57 -15.54 -12.91
N ARG A 119 -5.61 -15.26 -11.61
CA ARG A 119 -6.78 -14.69 -10.92
C ARG A 119 -6.81 -13.17 -10.91
N PHE A 120 -5.69 -12.52 -11.22
CA PHE A 120 -5.62 -11.07 -11.16
C PHE A 120 -5.07 -10.40 -12.43
N THR A 121 -4.46 -11.14 -13.36
CA THR A 121 -3.91 -10.57 -14.59
C THR A 121 -4.00 -11.53 -15.77
N PRO A 122 -4.30 -11.02 -17.00
CA PRO A 122 -4.15 -11.77 -18.24
C PRO A 122 -2.70 -11.78 -18.74
N TRP A 123 -1.82 -10.94 -18.19
CA TRP A 123 -0.42 -10.88 -18.60
C TRP A 123 0.29 -12.22 -18.34
N GLN A 124 1.09 -12.65 -19.28
CA GLN A 124 1.90 -13.86 -19.17
C GLN A 124 3.38 -13.51 -19.32
N ALA A 125 4.19 -14.05 -18.42
CA ALA A 125 5.63 -13.86 -18.48
C ALA A 125 6.20 -14.45 -19.79
N PRO A 126 7.16 -13.75 -20.44
CA PRO A 126 7.87 -14.30 -21.58
C PRO A 126 8.50 -15.67 -21.27
N PRO A 127 8.54 -16.61 -22.24
CA PRO A 127 9.04 -17.97 -21.98
C PRO A 127 10.52 -18.03 -21.57
N ASP A 128 11.29 -17.02 -21.92
CA ASP A 128 12.72 -16.87 -21.61
C ASP A 128 13.00 -16.15 -20.28
N MET A 129 11.95 -15.67 -19.61
CA MET A 129 12.08 -15.04 -18.28
C MET A 129 12.28 -16.11 -17.21
N ASP A 130 13.36 -16.02 -16.44
CA ASP A 130 13.63 -16.95 -15.34
C ASP A 130 12.60 -16.84 -14.21
N GLU A 131 12.48 -17.89 -13.39
CA GLU A 131 11.48 -17.94 -12.33
C GLU A 131 11.61 -16.81 -11.30
N PRO A 132 12.79 -16.43 -10.81
CA PRO A 132 12.94 -15.28 -9.91
C PRO A 132 12.43 -13.97 -10.52
N ALA A 133 12.71 -13.69 -11.78
CA ALA A 133 12.19 -12.52 -12.48
C ALA A 133 10.67 -12.59 -12.70
N GLN A 134 10.12 -13.77 -13.00
CA GLN A 134 8.66 -13.98 -13.07
C GLN A 134 7.99 -13.67 -11.74
N ILE A 135 8.52 -14.20 -10.63
CA ILE A 135 7.99 -13.94 -9.28
C ILE A 135 7.99 -12.44 -9.02
N GLN A 136 9.07 -11.75 -9.32
CA GLN A 136 9.20 -10.32 -9.09
C GLN A 136 8.23 -9.52 -9.97
N ALA A 137 8.10 -9.85 -11.26
CA ALA A 137 7.18 -9.20 -12.20
C ALA A 137 5.70 -9.39 -11.79
N TYR A 138 5.30 -10.61 -11.43
CA TYR A 138 3.93 -10.84 -10.96
C TYR A 138 3.67 -10.18 -9.61
N THR A 139 4.66 -10.11 -8.72
CA THR A 139 4.52 -9.36 -7.45
C THR A 139 4.37 -7.87 -7.74
N GLN A 140 5.10 -7.33 -8.72
CA GLN A 140 4.93 -5.94 -9.16
C GLN A 140 3.51 -5.67 -9.68
N LEU A 141 3.00 -6.52 -10.58
CA LEU A 141 1.62 -6.39 -11.07
C LEU A 141 0.60 -6.45 -9.94
N TRP A 142 0.80 -7.34 -8.98
CA TRP A 142 -0.07 -7.44 -7.81
C TRP A 142 -0.06 -6.16 -6.99
N THR A 143 1.13 -5.63 -6.62
CA THR A 143 1.24 -4.39 -5.84
C THR A 143 0.67 -3.18 -6.58
N ILE A 144 0.80 -3.11 -7.92
CA ILE A 144 0.17 -2.06 -8.73
C ILE A 144 -1.35 -2.14 -8.59
N LYS A 145 -1.94 -3.33 -8.76
CA LYS A 145 -3.40 -3.51 -8.70
C LYS A 145 -3.95 -3.29 -7.29
N GLU A 146 -3.26 -3.72 -6.25
CA GLU A 146 -3.63 -3.43 -4.85
C GLU A 146 -3.57 -1.92 -4.55
N ALA A 147 -2.55 -1.22 -5.01
CA ALA A 147 -2.44 0.22 -4.87
C ALA A 147 -3.56 0.96 -5.64
N LEU A 148 -3.89 0.50 -6.86
CA LEU A 148 -5.04 0.99 -7.63
C LEU A 148 -6.37 0.73 -6.89
N TYR A 149 -6.55 -0.44 -6.31
CA TYR A 149 -7.75 -0.77 -5.54
C TYR A 149 -7.92 0.16 -4.34
N LYS A 150 -6.82 0.43 -3.62
CA LYS A 150 -6.83 1.36 -2.48
C LYS A 150 -7.18 2.79 -2.89
N ILE A 151 -6.69 3.27 -4.03
CA ILE A 151 -6.97 4.62 -4.52
C ILE A 151 -8.37 4.74 -5.15
N ALA A 152 -8.90 3.68 -5.76
CA ALA A 152 -10.21 3.67 -6.44
C ALA A 152 -11.36 4.12 -5.52
N ASN A 153 -11.28 3.76 -4.24
CA ASN A 153 -12.26 4.12 -3.23
C ASN A 153 -13.73 3.75 -3.57
N GLN A 154 -13.93 2.70 -4.34
CA GLN A 154 -15.24 2.25 -4.80
C GLN A 154 -15.40 0.75 -4.60
N PRO A 155 -16.41 0.29 -3.82
CA PRO A 155 -16.65 -1.13 -3.58
C PRO A 155 -17.01 -1.93 -4.84
N SER A 156 -17.48 -1.26 -5.89
CA SER A 156 -17.90 -1.88 -7.15
C SER A 156 -16.77 -2.19 -8.11
N VAL A 157 -15.54 -1.75 -7.82
CA VAL A 157 -14.38 -1.99 -8.69
C VAL A 157 -13.99 -3.47 -8.67
N ARG A 158 -14.00 -4.08 -9.84
CA ARG A 158 -13.62 -5.48 -10.02
C ARG A 158 -12.10 -5.57 -10.23
N PHE A 159 -11.44 -6.29 -9.36
CA PHE A 159 -9.98 -6.34 -9.28
C PHE A 159 -9.31 -6.83 -10.57
N TYR A 160 -9.89 -7.83 -11.24
CA TYR A 160 -9.34 -8.39 -12.48
C TYR A 160 -9.63 -7.50 -13.69
N GLU A 161 -10.89 -7.08 -13.84
CA GLU A 161 -11.40 -6.45 -15.06
C GLU A 161 -11.16 -4.94 -15.10
N ASP A 162 -11.35 -4.25 -13.97
CA ASP A 162 -11.40 -2.79 -13.97
C ASP A 162 -10.04 -2.15 -13.62
N LEU A 163 -9.14 -2.88 -12.94
CA LEU A 163 -7.79 -2.43 -12.63
C LEU A 163 -6.82 -2.93 -13.70
N GLN A 164 -6.43 -2.06 -14.62
CA GLN A 164 -5.64 -2.43 -15.79
C GLN A 164 -4.24 -1.80 -15.78
N VAL A 165 -3.25 -2.57 -16.26
CA VAL A 165 -1.90 -2.09 -16.52
C VAL A 165 -1.60 -2.36 -18.01
N PRO A 166 -2.13 -1.50 -18.92
CA PRO A 166 -1.88 -1.64 -20.34
C PRO A 166 -0.38 -1.52 -20.61
N HIS A 167 0.14 -2.35 -21.52
CA HIS A 167 1.57 -2.33 -21.84
C HIS A 167 2.47 -2.50 -20.61
N PHE A 168 2.12 -3.47 -19.74
CA PHE A 168 2.96 -3.77 -18.58
C PHE A 168 4.38 -4.12 -19.00
N GLU A 169 5.34 -3.33 -18.53
CA GLU A 169 6.77 -3.57 -18.70
C GLU A 169 7.31 -4.18 -17.39
N PRO A 170 7.68 -5.47 -17.40
CA PRO A 170 8.21 -6.13 -16.22
C PRO A 170 9.43 -5.40 -15.65
N LEU A 171 9.43 -5.20 -14.33
CA LEU A 171 10.51 -4.59 -13.56
C LEU A 171 10.81 -3.12 -13.90
N ALA A 172 10.04 -2.49 -14.77
CA ALA A 172 10.12 -1.05 -14.97
C ALA A 172 9.67 -0.30 -13.72
N SER A 173 10.47 0.66 -13.29
CA SER A 173 10.18 1.45 -12.09
C SER A 173 9.07 2.48 -12.30
N HIS A 174 8.78 2.88 -13.54
CA HIS A 174 7.75 3.86 -13.88
C HIS A 174 6.86 3.32 -14.99
N GLN A 175 5.55 3.32 -14.77
CA GLN A 175 4.54 2.86 -15.71
C GLN A 175 3.26 3.69 -15.58
N GLN A 176 2.29 3.39 -16.40
CA GLN A 176 0.93 3.88 -16.26
C GLN A 176 -0.02 2.72 -16.01
N ALA A 177 -1.05 3.00 -15.26
CA ALA A 177 -2.16 2.09 -15.02
C ALA A 177 -3.47 2.85 -15.12
N LEU A 178 -4.57 2.12 -15.27
CA LEU A 178 -5.89 2.75 -15.36
C LEU A 178 -6.93 1.99 -14.53
N ILE A 179 -7.93 2.72 -14.12
CA ILE A 179 -9.16 2.17 -13.56
C ILE A 179 -10.25 2.42 -14.58
N THR A 180 -10.80 1.34 -15.13
CA THR A 180 -11.93 1.41 -16.06
C THR A 180 -13.19 1.79 -15.28
N HIS A 181 -13.90 2.80 -15.74
CA HIS A 181 -15.13 3.27 -15.12
C HIS A 181 -16.19 3.58 -16.18
N PRO A 182 -17.49 3.36 -15.91
CA PRO A 182 -18.56 3.68 -16.86
C PRO A 182 -18.58 5.15 -17.32
N GLU A 183 -18.10 6.06 -16.48
CA GLU A 183 -18.03 7.51 -16.77
C GLU A 183 -16.72 7.92 -17.46
N GLY A 184 -15.85 6.98 -17.79
CA GLY A 184 -14.54 7.17 -18.42
C GLY A 184 -13.39 6.66 -17.59
N ASP A 185 -12.36 6.20 -18.28
CA ASP A 185 -11.17 5.63 -17.66
C ASP A 185 -10.33 6.68 -16.95
N LYS A 186 -9.87 6.37 -15.75
CA LYS A 186 -8.94 7.21 -14.99
C LYS A 186 -7.53 6.65 -15.09
N VAL A 187 -6.58 7.49 -15.49
CA VAL A 187 -5.18 7.12 -15.68
C VAL A 187 -4.34 7.54 -14.48
N TYR A 188 -3.44 6.66 -14.07
CA TYR A 188 -2.58 6.84 -12.89
C TYR A 188 -1.11 6.69 -13.27
N LYS A 189 -0.26 7.49 -12.64
CA LYS A 189 1.18 7.28 -12.60
C LYS A 189 1.49 6.19 -11.58
N VAL A 190 2.32 5.25 -11.97
CA VAL A 190 2.79 4.15 -11.15
C VAL A 190 4.29 4.28 -10.96
N GLN A 191 4.74 4.18 -9.72
CA GLN A 191 6.16 4.06 -9.41
C GLN A 191 6.38 2.84 -8.52
N SER A 192 7.17 1.88 -9.02
CA SER A 192 7.51 0.65 -8.32
C SER A 192 8.96 0.66 -7.86
N PHE A 193 9.20 0.05 -6.71
CA PHE A 193 10.51 -0.07 -6.08
C PHE A 193 10.77 -1.52 -5.72
N PHE A 194 12.03 -1.91 -5.87
CA PHE A 194 12.49 -3.28 -5.65
C PHE A 194 13.56 -3.26 -4.57
N TRP A 195 13.37 -4.03 -3.51
CA TRP A 195 14.28 -4.00 -2.38
C TRP A 195 14.22 -5.31 -1.57
N GLU A 196 15.37 -5.98 -1.41
CA GLU A 196 15.58 -7.15 -0.53
C GLU A 196 14.47 -8.23 -0.60
N GLY A 197 14.03 -8.56 -1.82
CA GLY A 197 12.98 -9.56 -2.02
C GLY A 197 11.56 -9.04 -1.79
N TYR A 198 11.37 -7.72 -1.75
CA TYR A 198 10.08 -7.04 -1.75
C TYR A 198 9.90 -6.19 -3.00
N VAL A 199 8.66 -6.04 -3.39
CA VAL A 199 8.21 -5.00 -4.33
C VAL A 199 7.19 -4.15 -3.63
N TRP A 200 7.33 -2.82 -3.76
CA TRP A 200 6.30 -1.90 -3.33
C TRP A 200 6.02 -0.85 -4.39
N THR A 201 4.80 -0.38 -4.43
CA THR A 201 4.31 0.49 -5.50
C THR A 201 3.49 1.63 -4.94
N VAL A 202 3.72 2.82 -5.48
CA VAL A 202 2.90 4.01 -5.26
C VAL A 202 2.14 4.34 -6.53
N VAL A 203 0.86 4.68 -6.38
CA VAL A 203 -0.02 5.13 -7.47
C VAL A 203 -0.62 6.49 -7.11
N VAL A 204 -0.55 7.43 -8.06
CA VAL A 204 -1.15 8.75 -7.95
C VAL A 204 -1.88 9.10 -9.26
N PRO A 205 -2.92 9.95 -9.26
CA PRO A 205 -3.58 10.36 -10.49
C PRO A 205 -2.58 11.00 -11.47
N LEU A 206 -2.75 10.73 -12.76
CA LEU A 206 -1.92 11.35 -13.81
C LEU A 206 -2.18 12.87 -13.89
N THR A 207 -3.43 13.27 -13.76
CA THR A 207 -3.86 14.66 -13.58
C THR A 207 -4.32 14.84 -12.13
N PRO A 208 -3.87 15.89 -11.42
CA PRO A 208 -4.31 16.13 -10.06
C PRO A 208 -5.84 16.33 -10.04
N GLU A 209 -6.58 15.37 -9.54
CA GLU A 209 -7.96 15.63 -9.10
C GLU A 209 -7.83 16.48 -7.83
N GLY A 210 -8.37 17.71 -7.86
CA GLY A 210 -8.40 18.74 -6.83
C GLY A 210 -7.85 18.31 -5.46
N GLY A 211 -6.66 18.82 -5.15
CA GLY A 211 -6.09 18.61 -3.82
C GLY A 211 -7.03 19.15 -2.75
N ARG A 212 -7.07 18.52 -1.60
CA ARG A 212 -7.70 19.11 -0.41
C ARG A 212 -6.93 20.40 -0.06
N VAL A 213 -7.61 21.53 -0.10
CA VAL A 213 -7.11 22.87 0.25
C VAL A 213 -7.03 23.00 1.74
#